data_060b3ad90879e29d041f0ed9f5c0bfbd
#
_entry.id   060b3ad90879e29d041f0ed9f5c0bfbd
#
_cell.length_a   1.000
_cell.length_b   1.000
_cell.length_c   1.000
_cell.angle_alpha   90.00
_cell.angle_beta   90.00
_cell.angle_gamma   90.00
#
_symmetry.space_group_name_H-M   'P 1'
#
loop_
_entity.id
_entity.type
_entity.pdbx_description
1 polymer ?
#
loop_
_entity_poly.entity_id
_entity_poly.type
_entity_poly.pdbx_seq_one_letter_code
_entity_poly.pdbx_strand_id
1 'polypeptide(L)'
;MDPRTVRSALELATRAPSVHNSQPWRWRVGRRTIHLHPDLRRWLPVTDTEGRDIGLSCGAALHHLTVALGALGLTTRVHRLPNPTEPDHFAAVELGAGPPADTDLADADLADADLADAIVHRRTDRRRYTDWEVPDAFVTELVARAADHGALLRPVTDPAARRRLVRAIEEAGRTQEATEGYRTETALWSGAGTGTDGVPAGNLLADPVGTGDGTARRFAPGQLDQPADGTDGALLLVLGTTSDDALSWLRAGEAMSAVLLHATRLGLAGCPLSQPLEVPGTRIAVRDEILGGTLVPQLVLRIGWAPSGPPLPATPRRPVEDVVETTAD
;
A
#
# COMPACT_ATOMS: atom_id res chain seq x y z
N MET A 1 -17.38 -13.34 20.13
CA MET A 1 -17.13 -13.28 18.67
C MET A 1 -16.69 -14.67 18.22
N ASP A 2 -17.13 -15.13 17.03
CA ASP A 2 -16.64 -16.40 16.52
C ASP A 2 -15.16 -16.33 16.13
N PRO A 3 -14.28 -17.14 16.74
CA PRO A 3 -12.85 -17.12 16.43
C PRO A 3 -12.52 -17.41 14.97
N ARG A 4 -13.36 -18.17 14.27
CA ARG A 4 -13.17 -18.49 12.84
C ARG A 4 -13.37 -17.26 11.97
N THR A 5 -14.42 -16.48 12.25
CA THR A 5 -14.71 -15.22 11.55
C THR A 5 -13.55 -14.23 11.70
N VAL A 6 -13.04 -14.06 12.92
CA VAL A 6 -11.89 -13.18 13.18
C VAL A 6 -10.64 -13.67 12.44
N ARG A 7 -10.38 -14.96 12.48
CA ARG A 7 -9.24 -15.55 11.76
C ARG A 7 -9.33 -15.28 10.26
N SER A 8 -10.49 -15.54 9.64
CA SER A 8 -10.69 -15.28 8.21
C SER A 8 -10.50 -13.81 7.84
N ALA A 9 -11.01 -12.89 8.67
CA ALA A 9 -10.78 -11.47 8.45
C ALA A 9 -9.29 -11.09 8.56
N LEU A 10 -8.56 -11.64 9.53
CA LEU A 10 -7.12 -11.41 9.68
C LEU A 10 -6.29 -12.03 8.55
N GLU A 11 -6.70 -13.17 8.00
CA GLU A 11 -6.10 -13.77 6.80
C GLU A 11 -6.20 -12.82 5.60
N LEU A 12 -7.32 -12.15 5.42
CA LEU A 12 -7.47 -11.11 4.39
C LEU A 12 -6.70 -9.85 4.74
N ALA A 13 -6.70 -9.42 5.99
CA ALA A 13 -5.93 -8.25 6.44
C ALA A 13 -4.42 -8.41 6.17
N THR A 14 -3.86 -9.60 6.37
CA THR A 14 -2.44 -9.88 6.11
C THR A 14 -2.06 -9.81 4.62
N ARG A 15 -3.04 -9.81 3.69
CA ARG A 15 -2.79 -9.65 2.26
C ARG A 15 -2.49 -8.20 1.85
N ALA A 16 -2.54 -7.26 2.78
CA ALA A 16 -2.24 -5.85 2.52
C ALA A 16 -0.83 -5.66 1.90
N PRO A 17 -0.65 -4.61 1.07
CA PRO A 17 0.67 -4.22 0.62
C PRO A 17 1.47 -3.62 1.79
N SER A 18 2.77 -3.85 1.78
CA SER A 18 3.72 -3.23 2.70
C SER A 18 5.04 -2.96 2.01
N VAL A 19 5.84 -2.03 2.56
CA VAL A 19 7.17 -1.76 2.04
C VAL A 19 7.96 -3.07 1.98
N HIS A 20 8.53 -3.39 0.83
CA HIS A 20 9.27 -4.63 0.54
C HIS A 20 8.57 -5.94 1.00
N ASN A 21 7.23 -5.94 1.12
CA ASN A 21 6.47 -7.05 1.70
C ASN A 21 6.95 -7.44 3.11
N SER A 22 7.40 -6.46 3.88
CA SER A 22 7.90 -6.66 5.25
C SER A 22 6.82 -7.06 6.24
N GLN A 23 5.55 -6.71 5.98
CA GLN A 23 4.40 -7.06 6.81
C GLN A 23 4.61 -6.65 8.28
N PRO A 24 4.83 -5.35 8.55
CA PRO A 24 5.27 -4.85 9.84
C PRO A 24 4.09 -4.58 10.79
N TRP A 25 3.19 -5.54 10.93
CA TRP A 25 2.02 -5.46 11.79
C TRP A 25 1.92 -6.64 12.73
N ARG A 26 1.34 -6.38 13.90
CA ARG A 26 0.92 -7.37 14.88
C ARG A 26 -0.48 -7.04 15.37
N TRP A 27 -1.26 -8.09 15.59
CA TRP A 27 -2.64 -8.00 16.02
C TRP A 27 -2.80 -8.58 17.41
N ARG A 28 -3.57 -7.89 18.26
CA ARG A 28 -4.02 -8.44 19.53
C ARG A 28 -5.55 -8.56 19.48
N VAL A 29 -6.06 -9.76 19.69
CA VAL A 29 -7.49 -10.05 19.61
C VAL A 29 -8.06 -10.12 21.00
N GLY A 30 -8.93 -9.16 21.34
CA GLY A 30 -9.74 -9.14 22.56
C GLY A 30 -11.13 -9.74 22.33
N ARG A 31 -12.00 -9.60 23.32
CA ARG A 31 -13.36 -10.18 23.28
C ARG A 31 -14.26 -9.52 22.21
N ARG A 32 -14.15 -8.21 22.00
CA ARG A 32 -14.93 -7.41 21.06
C ARG A 32 -14.08 -6.38 20.30
N THR A 33 -12.78 -6.45 20.41
CA THR A 33 -11.84 -5.51 19.83
C THR A 33 -10.68 -6.25 19.18
N ILE A 34 -10.18 -5.68 18.08
CA ILE A 34 -8.93 -6.12 17.45
C ILE A 34 -8.00 -4.91 17.47
N HIS A 35 -6.82 -5.07 18.05
CA HIS A 35 -5.83 -4.01 18.17
C HIS A 35 -4.70 -4.20 17.19
N LEU A 36 -4.26 -3.10 16.57
CA LEU A 36 -3.15 -3.08 15.62
C LEU A 36 -1.95 -2.39 16.26
N HIS A 37 -0.81 -3.08 16.22
CA HIS A 37 0.49 -2.56 16.64
C HIS A 37 1.54 -2.76 15.53
N PRO A 38 2.54 -1.87 15.38
CA PRO A 38 3.68 -2.12 14.50
C PRO A 38 4.55 -3.25 15.06
N ASP A 39 5.12 -4.05 14.16
CA ASP A 39 6.20 -4.98 14.49
C ASP A 39 7.54 -4.33 14.13
N LEU A 40 8.14 -3.60 15.07
CA LEU A 40 9.39 -2.86 14.87
C LEU A 40 10.59 -3.76 14.55
N ARG A 41 10.51 -5.09 14.78
CA ARG A 41 11.53 -6.05 14.35
C ARG A 41 11.58 -6.19 12.82
N ARG A 42 10.56 -5.66 12.13
CA ARG A 42 10.40 -5.69 10.67
C ARG A 42 10.59 -4.32 10.04
N TRP A 43 11.10 -3.40 10.82
CA TRP A 43 11.46 -2.09 10.33
C TRP A 43 12.65 -2.16 9.37
N LEU A 44 12.66 -1.32 8.38
CA LEU A 44 13.74 -1.15 7.39
C LEU A 44 14.44 0.18 7.67
N PRO A 45 15.36 0.25 8.63
CA PRO A 45 15.87 1.54 9.14
C PRO A 45 16.71 2.32 8.12
N VAL A 46 17.22 1.69 7.07
CA VAL A 46 17.97 2.38 6.01
C VAL A 46 17.02 2.92 4.92
N THR A 47 15.97 2.17 4.60
CA THR A 47 14.95 2.58 3.62
C THR A 47 13.96 3.58 4.24
N ASP A 48 13.43 3.28 5.41
CA ASP A 48 12.38 4.02 6.14
C ASP A 48 12.94 4.61 7.43
N THR A 49 13.78 5.63 7.32
CA THR A 49 14.51 6.21 8.46
C THR A 49 13.59 6.82 9.54
N GLU A 50 12.38 7.20 9.17
CA GLU A 50 11.42 7.88 10.05
C GLU A 50 10.27 6.96 10.52
N GLY A 51 10.17 5.72 10.03
CA GLY A 51 9.09 4.79 10.33
C GLY A 51 7.75 5.10 9.61
N ARG A 52 7.79 5.95 8.59
CA ARG A 52 6.59 6.35 7.82
C ARG A 52 5.99 5.17 7.06
N ASP A 53 6.83 4.36 6.43
CA ASP A 53 6.38 3.21 5.66
C ASP A 53 5.80 2.09 6.54
N ILE A 54 6.21 2.02 7.82
CA ILE A 54 5.53 1.20 8.83
C ILE A 54 4.09 1.69 9.02
N GLY A 55 3.91 3.01 9.23
CA GLY A 55 2.59 3.63 9.38
C GLY A 55 1.69 3.38 8.18
N LEU A 56 2.20 3.60 6.96
CA LEU A 56 1.51 3.33 5.69
C LEU A 56 1.13 1.84 5.56
N SER A 57 2.06 0.95 5.87
CA SER A 57 1.83 -0.51 5.79
C SER A 57 0.77 -0.97 6.78
N CYS A 58 0.82 -0.47 8.02
CA CYS A 58 -0.18 -0.76 9.04
C CYS A 58 -1.56 -0.19 8.68
N GLY A 59 -1.62 1.01 8.08
CA GLY A 59 -2.85 1.60 7.58
C GLY A 59 -3.50 0.77 6.48
N ALA A 60 -2.69 0.25 5.55
CA ALA A 60 -3.20 -0.66 4.52
C ALA A 60 -3.78 -1.96 5.12
N ALA A 61 -3.11 -2.53 6.13
CA ALA A 61 -3.60 -3.72 6.82
C ALA A 61 -4.89 -3.45 7.62
N LEU A 62 -4.99 -2.27 8.23
CA LEU A 62 -6.20 -1.81 8.93
C LEU A 62 -7.38 -1.71 7.97
N HIS A 63 -7.20 -1.10 6.79
CA HIS A 63 -8.26 -1.01 5.79
C HIS A 63 -8.67 -2.39 5.27
N HIS A 64 -7.72 -3.29 4.97
CA HIS A 64 -8.05 -4.65 4.59
C HIS A 64 -8.87 -5.37 5.67
N LEU A 65 -8.54 -5.17 6.96
CA LEU A 65 -9.30 -5.75 8.07
C LEU A 65 -10.75 -5.24 8.08
N THR A 66 -10.97 -3.92 7.93
CA THR A 66 -12.32 -3.34 7.96
C THR A 66 -13.15 -3.83 6.78
N VAL A 67 -12.58 -3.89 5.57
CA VAL A 67 -13.25 -4.47 4.38
C VAL A 67 -13.60 -5.95 4.61
N ALA A 68 -12.66 -6.74 5.13
CA ALA A 68 -12.90 -8.15 5.39
C ALA A 68 -13.99 -8.39 6.43
N LEU A 69 -14.04 -7.57 7.48
CA LEU A 69 -15.07 -7.65 8.52
C LEU A 69 -16.44 -7.23 7.96
N GLY A 70 -16.51 -6.17 7.14
CA GLY A 70 -17.72 -5.74 6.45
C GLY A 70 -18.28 -6.85 5.56
N ALA A 71 -17.45 -7.47 4.71
CA ALA A 71 -17.83 -8.59 3.87
C ALA A 71 -18.31 -9.83 4.66
N LEU A 72 -17.97 -9.94 5.94
CA LEU A 72 -18.46 -10.97 6.87
C LEU A 72 -19.72 -10.50 7.66
N GLY A 73 -20.32 -9.37 7.29
CA GLY A 73 -21.53 -8.84 7.90
C GLY A 73 -21.32 -8.21 9.28
N LEU A 74 -20.09 -7.79 9.61
CA LEU A 74 -19.75 -7.15 10.87
C LEU A 74 -19.54 -5.64 10.69
N THR A 75 -20.18 -4.85 11.54
CA THR A 75 -19.88 -3.42 11.62
C THR A 75 -18.63 -3.16 12.45
N THR A 76 -17.88 -2.15 12.06
CA THR A 76 -16.63 -1.77 12.73
C THR A 76 -16.64 -0.30 13.13
N ARG A 77 -16.05 -0.02 14.30
CA ARG A 77 -15.68 1.35 14.69
C ARG A 77 -14.17 1.39 14.90
N VAL A 78 -13.49 2.21 14.10
CA VAL A 78 -12.02 2.32 14.15
C VAL A 78 -11.60 3.51 15.01
N HIS A 79 -10.87 3.24 16.07
CA HIS A 79 -10.21 4.22 16.92
C HIS A 79 -8.73 4.23 16.57
N ARG A 80 -8.26 5.30 15.91
CA ARG A 80 -6.86 5.46 15.50
C ARG A 80 -6.08 6.15 16.61
N LEU A 81 -4.90 5.64 16.94
CA LEU A 81 -4.04 6.11 18.03
C LEU A 81 -4.82 6.29 19.34
N PRO A 82 -5.52 5.23 19.81
CA PRO A 82 -6.52 5.36 20.87
C PRO A 82 -5.95 5.74 22.22
N ASN A 83 -4.64 5.52 22.44
CA ASN A 83 -3.95 5.82 23.69
C ASN A 83 -2.71 6.70 23.43
N PRO A 84 -2.74 8.00 23.77
CA PRO A 84 -1.59 8.89 23.60
C PRO A 84 -0.33 8.46 24.40
N THR A 85 -0.47 7.64 25.42
CA THR A 85 0.67 7.14 26.22
C THR A 85 1.30 5.87 25.63
N GLU A 86 0.66 5.28 24.62
CA GLU A 86 1.14 4.10 23.89
C GLU A 86 1.21 4.43 22.39
N PRO A 87 2.25 5.14 21.93
CA PRO A 87 2.35 5.57 20.53
C PRO A 87 2.40 4.41 19.52
N ASP A 88 2.78 3.22 19.96
CA ASP A 88 2.79 1.99 19.16
C ASP A 88 1.42 1.29 19.12
N HIS A 89 0.39 1.83 19.75
CA HIS A 89 -0.97 1.36 19.60
C HIS A 89 -1.66 2.11 18.46
N PHE A 90 -1.48 1.62 17.22
CA PHE A 90 -1.90 2.32 16.01
C PHE A 90 -3.42 2.37 15.83
N ALA A 91 -4.15 1.29 16.16
CA ALA A 91 -5.59 1.30 16.10
C ALA A 91 -6.23 0.26 17.03
N ALA A 92 -7.46 0.56 17.45
CA ALA A 92 -8.40 -0.40 18.02
C ALA A 92 -9.65 -0.44 17.15
N VAL A 93 -10.00 -1.63 16.64
CA VAL A 93 -11.20 -1.89 15.87
C VAL A 93 -12.23 -2.53 16.79
N GLU A 94 -13.24 -1.77 17.16
CA GLU A 94 -14.39 -2.26 17.92
C GLU A 94 -15.39 -2.93 16.98
N LEU A 95 -15.90 -4.09 17.35
CA LEU A 95 -16.79 -4.90 16.54
C LEU A 95 -18.22 -4.80 17.06
N GLY A 96 -19.12 -4.40 16.17
CA GLY A 96 -20.56 -4.38 16.37
C GLY A 96 -21.23 -5.60 15.73
N ALA A 97 -22.44 -5.91 16.19
CA ALA A 97 -23.31 -6.88 15.55
C ALA A 97 -24.38 -6.15 14.74
N GLY A 98 -24.54 -6.50 13.49
CA GLY A 98 -25.58 -5.98 12.59
C GLY A 98 -25.10 -4.86 11.66
N PRO A 99 -25.89 -4.57 10.63
CA PRO A 99 -25.58 -3.57 9.63
C PRO A 99 -25.61 -2.14 10.22
N PRO A 100 -24.92 -1.15 9.60
CA PRO A 100 -25.05 0.26 9.93
C PRO A 100 -26.51 0.69 9.79
N ALA A 101 -27.00 1.51 10.73
CA ALA A 101 -28.43 1.85 10.86
C ALA A 101 -29.02 2.63 9.68
N ASP A 102 -28.22 3.18 8.76
CA ASP A 102 -28.66 4.12 7.72
C ASP A 102 -28.21 3.75 6.27
N THR A 103 -27.84 2.52 6.00
CA THR A 103 -27.38 2.13 4.65
C THR A 103 -28.37 1.13 4.02
N ASP A 104 -28.69 1.30 2.74
CA ASP A 104 -29.39 0.28 1.94
C ASP A 104 -28.53 -0.99 1.93
N LEU A 105 -28.96 -2.00 2.70
CA LEU A 105 -28.19 -3.18 3.11
C LEU A 105 -27.62 -3.97 1.92
N ALA A 106 -28.40 -4.04 0.83
CA ALA A 106 -28.01 -4.86 -0.31
C ALA A 106 -26.83 -4.25 -1.09
N ASP A 107 -26.74 -2.92 -1.20
CA ASP A 107 -25.68 -2.23 -1.96
C ASP A 107 -24.37 -2.18 -1.15
N ALA A 108 -24.45 -2.03 0.18
CA ALA A 108 -23.28 -2.03 1.05
C ALA A 108 -22.62 -3.42 1.15
N ASP A 109 -23.42 -4.47 1.34
CA ASP A 109 -22.94 -5.85 1.41
C ASP A 109 -22.30 -6.31 0.10
N LEU A 110 -22.84 -5.89 -1.05
CA LEU A 110 -22.25 -6.18 -2.36
C LEU A 110 -20.94 -5.42 -2.57
N ALA A 111 -20.88 -4.14 -2.18
CA ALA A 111 -19.66 -3.34 -2.32
C ALA A 111 -18.52 -3.87 -1.45
N ASP A 112 -18.79 -4.33 -0.23
CA ASP A 112 -17.80 -4.91 0.67
C ASP A 112 -17.34 -6.29 0.19
N ALA A 113 -18.25 -7.11 -0.37
CA ALA A 113 -17.90 -8.40 -0.97
C ALA A 113 -16.98 -8.24 -2.19
N ASP A 114 -17.27 -7.28 -3.08
CA ASP A 114 -16.44 -6.97 -4.25
C ASP A 114 -15.04 -6.47 -3.84
N LEU A 115 -14.95 -5.67 -2.77
CA LEU A 115 -13.67 -5.20 -2.25
C LEU A 115 -12.89 -6.33 -1.58
N ALA A 116 -13.56 -7.24 -0.88
CA ALA A 116 -12.91 -8.42 -0.30
C ALA A 116 -12.34 -9.36 -1.37
N ASP A 117 -13.04 -9.53 -2.49
CA ASP A 117 -12.52 -10.24 -3.66
C ASP A 117 -11.29 -9.52 -4.26
N ALA A 118 -11.34 -8.19 -4.36
CA ALA A 118 -10.20 -7.40 -4.81
C ALA A 118 -8.95 -7.58 -3.91
N ILE A 119 -9.10 -7.83 -2.59
CA ILE A 119 -7.98 -8.17 -1.70
C ILE A 119 -7.23 -9.41 -2.19
N VAL A 120 -7.96 -10.41 -2.66
CA VAL A 120 -7.37 -11.67 -3.13
C VAL A 120 -6.65 -11.49 -4.47
N HIS A 121 -7.15 -10.63 -5.34
CA HIS A 121 -6.67 -10.44 -6.71
C HIS A 121 -5.62 -9.34 -6.86
N ARG A 122 -5.60 -8.34 -5.96
CA ARG A 122 -4.64 -7.24 -6.01
C ARG A 122 -3.19 -7.74 -6.03
N ARG A 123 -2.43 -7.22 -6.98
CA ARG A 123 -0.97 -7.44 -7.08
C ARG A 123 -0.24 -6.10 -7.16
N THR A 124 1.04 -6.08 -6.80
CA THR A 124 1.95 -4.97 -7.11
C THR A 124 2.63 -5.28 -8.43
N ASP A 125 2.23 -4.59 -9.49
CA ASP A 125 2.78 -4.79 -10.83
C ASP A 125 3.85 -3.75 -11.12
N ARG A 126 5.10 -4.21 -11.25
CA ARG A 126 6.27 -3.37 -11.52
C ARG A 126 6.60 -3.24 -13.00
N ARG A 127 5.89 -3.97 -13.87
CA ARG A 127 6.08 -3.91 -15.33
C ARG A 127 5.66 -2.54 -15.87
N ARG A 128 6.06 -2.23 -17.09
CA ARG A 128 5.48 -1.12 -17.84
C ARG A 128 4.02 -1.42 -18.13
N TYR A 129 3.19 -0.40 -18.02
CA TYR A 129 1.78 -0.50 -18.38
C TYR A 129 1.59 -0.14 -19.83
N THR A 130 0.48 -0.55 -20.41
CA THR A 130 0.13 -0.20 -21.79
C THR A 130 -0.09 1.31 -21.91
N ASP A 131 -0.10 1.83 -23.12
CA ASP A 131 -0.36 3.24 -23.44
C ASP A 131 -1.85 3.61 -23.43
N TRP A 132 -2.74 2.66 -23.09
CA TRP A 132 -4.16 2.95 -22.97
C TRP A 132 -4.42 3.88 -21.79
N GLU A 133 -5.11 4.98 -22.08
CA GLU A 133 -5.46 5.96 -21.08
C GLU A 133 -6.40 5.37 -20.03
N VAL A 134 -6.21 5.74 -18.78
CA VAL A 134 -7.15 5.47 -17.69
C VAL A 134 -8.30 6.46 -17.83
N PRO A 135 -9.58 6.00 -17.95
CA PRO A 135 -10.70 6.91 -18.10
C PRO A 135 -10.82 7.94 -16.98
N ASP A 136 -11.15 9.18 -17.28
CA ASP A 136 -11.30 10.25 -16.29
C ASP A 136 -12.34 9.91 -15.20
N ALA A 137 -13.39 9.17 -15.56
CA ALA A 137 -14.36 8.67 -14.58
C ALA A 137 -13.69 7.78 -13.53
N PHE A 138 -12.80 6.86 -13.94
CA PHE A 138 -12.07 6.00 -13.03
C PHE A 138 -11.11 6.80 -12.14
N VAL A 139 -10.41 7.79 -12.73
CA VAL A 139 -9.54 8.69 -11.95
C VAL A 139 -10.35 9.44 -10.88
N THR A 140 -11.53 9.92 -11.22
CA THR A 140 -12.44 10.61 -10.30
C THR A 140 -12.86 9.69 -9.15
N GLU A 141 -13.20 8.44 -9.44
CA GLU A 141 -13.53 7.44 -8.42
C GLU A 141 -12.33 7.16 -7.49
N LEU A 142 -11.12 6.99 -8.04
CA LEU A 142 -9.91 6.77 -7.24
C LEU A 142 -9.61 7.94 -6.31
N VAL A 143 -9.80 9.18 -6.79
CA VAL A 143 -9.64 10.41 -5.97
C VAL A 143 -10.67 10.43 -4.83
N ALA A 144 -11.92 10.09 -5.11
CA ALA A 144 -12.96 10.00 -4.08
C ALA A 144 -12.62 8.95 -3.02
N ARG A 145 -12.16 7.75 -3.42
CA ARG A 145 -11.75 6.70 -2.46
C ARG A 145 -10.63 7.16 -1.53
N ALA A 146 -9.66 7.92 -2.01
CA ALA A 146 -8.63 8.47 -1.13
C ALA A 146 -9.19 9.49 -0.13
N ALA A 147 -10.11 10.34 -0.58
CA ALA A 147 -10.74 11.37 0.26
C ALA A 147 -11.59 10.75 1.38
N ASP A 148 -12.29 9.65 1.13
CA ASP A 148 -13.07 8.91 2.14
C ASP A 148 -12.21 8.48 3.35
N HIS A 149 -10.88 8.34 3.16
CA HIS A 149 -9.93 7.99 4.21
C HIS A 149 -9.07 9.16 4.70
N GLY A 150 -9.43 10.41 4.34
CA GLY A 150 -8.79 11.62 4.84
C GLY A 150 -7.43 11.92 4.22
N ALA A 151 -7.19 11.44 3.01
CA ALA A 151 -6.03 11.78 2.18
C ALA A 151 -6.48 12.35 0.84
N LEU A 152 -5.60 13.11 0.19
CA LEU A 152 -5.86 13.70 -1.12
C LEU A 152 -4.98 13.01 -2.17
N LEU A 153 -5.60 12.55 -3.25
CA LEU A 153 -4.93 11.91 -4.38
C LEU A 153 -4.88 12.88 -5.55
N ARG A 154 -3.67 13.26 -5.97
CA ARG A 154 -3.44 14.19 -7.06
C ARG A 154 -2.93 13.46 -8.31
N PRO A 155 -3.71 13.39 -9.39
CA PRO A 155 -3.23 12.91 -10.68
C PRO A 155 -2.17 13.86 -11.25
N VAL A 156 -1.08 13.30 -11.81
CA VAL A 156 0.01 14.06 -12.44
C VAL A 156 -0.15 13.96 -13.96
N THR A 157 -1.04 14.77 -14.50
CA THR A 157 -1.39 14.78 -15.93
C THR A 157 -0.56 15.76 -16.75
N ASP A 158 -0.04 16.84 -16.13
CA ASP A 158 0.84 17.78 -16.80
C ASP A 158 2.19 17.13 -17.15
N PRO A 159 2.63 17.16 -18.44
CA PRO A 159 3.89 16.52 -18.83
C PRO A 159 5.13 17.10 -18.14
N ALA A 160 5.12 18.39 -17.77
CA ALA A 160 6.26 18.98 -17.05
C ALA A 160 6.30 18.51 -15.59
N ALA A 161 5.14 18.41 -14.92
CA ALA A 161 5.04 17.84 -13.58
C ALA A 161 5.43 16.36 -13.58
N ARG A 162 4.99 15.57 -14.58
CA ARG A 162 5.42 14.17 -14.74
C ARG A 162 6.94 14.06 -14.83
N ARG A 163 7.59 14.86 -15.68
CA ARG A 163 9.05 14.86 -15.80
C ARG A 163 9.76 15.24 -14.48
N ARG A 164 9.20 16.16 -13.71
CA ARG A 164 9.74 16.52 -12.38
C ARG A 164 9.63 15.36 -11.40
N LEU A 165 8.46 14.70 -11.37
CA LEU A 165 8.26 13.53 -10.50
C LEU A 165 9.18 12.37 -10.86
N VAL A 166 9.34 12.06 -12.15
CA VAL A 166 10.28 11.02 -12.62
C VAL A 166 11.71 11.34 -12.20
N ARG A 167 12.17 12.59 -12.36
CA ARG A 167 13.49 13.00 -11.88
C ARG A 167 13.66 12.84 -10.36
N ALA A 168 12.62 13.12 -9.57
CA ALA A 168 12.66 12.91 -8.12
C ALA A 168 12.78 11.41 -7.78
N ILE A 169 12.11 10.53 -8.52
CA ILE A 169 12.22 9.07 -8.36
C ILE A 169 13.65 8.61 -8.69
N GLU A 170 14.22 9.05 -9.80
CA GLU A 170 15.59 8.70 -10.22
C GLU A 170 16.64 9.21 -9.23
N GLU A 171 16.49 10.45 -8.76
CA GLU A 171 17.40 11.06 -7.79
C GLU A 171 17.36 10.30 -6.45
N ALA A 172 16.15 9.95 -5.96
CA ALA A 172 16.00 9.15 -4.77
C ALA A 172 16.70 7.81 -4.92
N GLY A 173 16.52 7.13 -6.07
CA GLY A 173 17.21 5.87 -6.37
C GLY A 173 18.72 5.99 -6.30
N ARG A 174 19.30 7.02 -6.94
CA ARG A 174 20.75 7.28 -6.91
C ARG A 174 21.27 7.57 -5.49
N THR A 175 20.54 8.38 -4.73
CA THR A 175 20.88 8.70 -3.35
C THR A 175 20.88 7.47 -2.46
N GLN A 176 19.85 6.63 -2.58
CA GLN A 176 19.74 5.39 -1.81
C GLN A 176 20.80 4.37 -2.20
N GLU A 177 21.08 4.20 -3.49
CA GLU A 177 22.16 3.30 -3.95
C GLU A 177 23.54 3.69 -3.42
N ALA A 178 23.76 4.99 -3.15
CA ALA A 178 24.97 5.51 -2.54
C ALA A 178 24.97 5.45 -0.99
N THR A 179 23.80 5.17 -0.37
CA THR A 179 23.67 5.08 1.09
C THR A 179 24.21 3.74 1.59
N GLU A 180 25.07 3.80 2.60
CA GLU A 180 25.64 2.61 3.23
C GLU A 180 24.53 1.72 3.82
N GLY A 181 24.60 0.43 3.59
CA GLY A 181 23.63 -0.56 4.06
C GLY A 181 22.37 -0.71 3.19
N TYR A 182 22.03 0.25 2.32
CA TYR A 182 20.79 0.18 1.53
C TYR A 182 20.70 -1.08 0.65
N ARG A 183 21.77 -1.40 -0.07
CA ARG A 183 21.80 -2.62 -0.92
C ARG A 183 21.67 -3.90 -0.10
N THR A 184 22.31 -3.94 1.07
CA THR A 184 22.23 -5.08 1.99
C THR A 184 20.82 -5.24 2.51
N GLU A 185 20.20 -4.16 2.99
CA GLU A 185 18.82 -4.19 3.47
C GLU A 185 17.85 -4.62 2.35
N THR A 186 17.94 -4.00 1.17
CA THR A 186 17.09 -4.36 0.04
C THR A 186 17.26 -5.82 -0.39
N ALA A 187 18.50 -6.36 -0.37
CA ALA A 187 18.77 -7.74 -0.70
C ALA A 187 18.19 -8.73 0.33
N LEU A 188 18.14 -8.37 1.60
CA LEU A 188 17.50 -9.19 2.64
C LEU A 188 15.98 -9.33 2.42
N TRP A 189 15.36 -8.31 1.85
CA TRP A 189 13.91 -8.26 1.63
C TRP A 189 13.48 -8.53 0.18
N SER A 190 14.36 -9.07 -0.66
CA SER A 190 14.03 -9.35 -2.06
C SER A 190 14.82 -10.53 -2.65
N GLY A 191 14.27 -11.15 -3.69
CA GLY A 191 14.96 -12.18 -4.46
C GLY A 191 14.60 -13.63 -4.13
N ALA A 192 15.51 -14.56 -4.41
CA ALA A 192 15.25 -16.00 -4.32
C ALA A 192 15.24 -16.55 -2.89
N GLY A 193 15.76 -15.81 -1.92
CA GLY A 193 15.85 -16.23 -0.50
C GLY A 193 14.62 -15.88 0.35
N THR A 194 13.60 -15.23 -0.22
CA THR A 194 12.41 -14.82 0.53
C THR A 194 11.52 -16.03 0.83
N GLY A 195 11.07 -16.11 2.08
CA GLY A 195 10.12 -17.13 2.55
C GLY A 195 8.68 -16.63 2.50
N THR A 196 8.07 -16.43 3.67
CA THR A 196 6.71 -15.89 3.82
C THR A 196 6.64 -14.35 3.77
N ASP A 197 7.77 -13.69 3.59
CA ASP A 197 7.96 -12.23 3.53
C ASP A 197 8.98 -11.85 2.45
N GLY A 198 9.21 -10.55 2.28
CA GLY A 198 10.05 -10.05 1.20
C GLY A 198 9.38 -10.13 -0.18
N VAL A 199 10.05 -9.59 -1.19
CA VAL A 199 9.57 -9.58 -2.58
C VAL A 199 10.22 -10.73 -3.35
N PRO A 200 9.46 -11.78 -3.74
CA PRO A 200 10.02 -12.92 -4.45
C PRO A 200 10.58 -12.56 -5.83
N ALA A 201 11.55 -13.31 -6.31
CA ALA A 201 12.15 -13.11 -7.64
C ALA A 201 11.10 -13.09 -8.78
N GLY A 202 10.03 -13.88 -8.68
CA GLY A 202 8.93 -13.90 -9.65
C GLY A 202 8.09 -12.62 -9.70
N ASN A 203 8.24 -11.70 -8.74
CA ASN A 203 7.59 -10.40 -8.67
C ASN A 203 8.57 -9.23 -8.90
N LEU A 204 9.82 -9.52 -9.23
CA LEU A 204 10.87 -8.56 -9.57
C LEU A 204 11.22 -8.66 -11.04
N LEU A 205 11.47 -7.52 -11.67
CA LEU A 205 11.84 -7.45 -13.08
C LEU A 205 13.16 -8.18 -13.34
N ALA A 206 13.21 -8.96 -14.43
CA ALA A 206 14.43 -9.64 -14.88
C ALA A 206 15.50 -8.61 -15.29
N ASP A 207 15.09 -7.51 -15.93
CA ASP A 207 15.96 -6.38 -16.24
C ASP A 207 15.41 -5.09 -15.60
N PRO A 208 15.86 -4.74 -14.40
CA PRO A 208 15.43 -3.52 -13.74
C PRO A 208 16.05 -2.24 -14.33
N VAL A 209 17.07 -2.33 -15.19
CA VAL A 209 17.75 -1.19 -15.81
C VAL A 209 17.05 -0.76 -17.10
N GLY A 210 16.46 -1.71 -17.83
CA GLY A 210 15.73 -1.49 -19.08
C GLY A 210 14.37 -0.80 -18.92
N THR A 211 14.00 -0.34 -17.75
CA THR A 211 12.68 0.29 -17.46
C THR A 211 12.51 1.72 -18.00
N GLY A 212 13.44 2.21 -18.79
CA GLY A 212 13.33 3.38 -19.69
C GLY A 212 12.97 4.74 -19.09
N ASP A 213 12.07 4.85 -18.14
CA ASP A 213 11.53 6.12 -17.64
C ASP A 213 11.54 6.25 -16.10
N GLY A 214 12.34 5.42 -15.39
CA GLY A 214 12.68 5.64 -13.98
C GLY A 214 11.53 5.52 -12.98
N THR A 215 10.37 4.97 -13.37
CA THR A 215 9.17 4.97 -12.54
C THR A 215 9.04 3.76 -11.59
N ALA A 216 10.05 2.92 -11.46
CA ALA A 216 10.04 1.77 -10.56
C ALA A 216 11.31 1.70 -9.71
N ARG A 217 11.18 1.25 -8.45
CA ARG A 217 12.33 0.95 -7.59
C ARG A 217 13.18 -0.16 -8.20
N ARG A 218 14.50 0.04 -8.19
CA ARG A 218 15.46 -0.97 -8.65
C ARG A 218 15.74 -1.96 -7.53
N PHE A 219 15.45 -3.22 -7.80
CA PHE A 219 15.86 -4.37 -7.00
C PHE A 219 16.97 -5.14 -7.73
N ALA A 220 17.53 -6.17 -7.09
CA ALA A 220 18.32 -7.16 -7.81
C ALA A 220 17.49 -7.80 -8.95
N PRO A 221 18.11 -8.25 -10.04
CA PRO A 221 17.41 -8.90 -11.14
C PRO A 221 16.54 -10.07 -10.65
N GLY A 222 15.28 -10.07 -11.11
CA GLY A 222 14.28 -11.10 -10.79
C GLY A 222 14.00 -12.02 -11.97
N GLN A 223 12.74 -12.46 -12.07
CA GLN A 223 12.27 -13.40 -13.09
C GLN A 223 11.03 -12.88 -13.84
N LEU A 224 10.57 -11.68 -13.53
CA LEU A 224 9.39 -11.11 -14.16
C LEU A 224 9.79 -10.42 -15.47
N ASP A 225 9.35 -10.99 -16.57
CA ASP A 225 9.54 -10.39 -17.88
C ASP A 225 8.62 -9.18 -18.07
N GLN A 226 9.11 -8.22 -18.83
CA GLN A 226 8.33 -7.09 -19.30
C GLN A 226 8.54 -6.88 -20.80
N PRO A 227 7.60 -6.22 -21.51
CA PRO A 227 7.79 -5.88 -22.91
C PRO A 227 9.10 -5.09 -23.11
N ALA A 228 9.89 -5.49 -24.11
CA ALA A 228 11.19 -4.87 -24.38
C ALA A 228 11.06 -3.42 -24.89
N ASP A 229 9.99 -3.13 -25.62
CA ASP A 229 9.75 -1.86 -26.30
C ASP A 229 8.55 -1.11 -25.68
N GLY A 230 8.59 0.21 -25.76
CA GLY A 230 7.51 1.12 -25.36
C GLY A 230 7.83 2.00 -24.16
N THR A 231 7.05 3.07 -24.04
CA THR A 231 7.03 3.95 -22.85
C THR A 231 6.09 3.37 -21.80
N ASP A 232 6.32 3.67 -20.53
CA ASP A 232 5.39 3.30 -19.45
C ASP A 232 4.15 4.20 -19.49
N GLY A 233 3.00 3.62 -19.85
CA GLY A 233 1.70 4.29 -19.88
C GLY A 233 1.08 4.50 -18.49
N ALA A 234 1.80 4.25 -17.41
CA ALA A 234 1.27 4.45 -16.07
C ALA A 234 0.85 5.90 -15.83
N LEU A 235 -0.38 6.10 -15.35
CA LEU A 235 -0.79 7.33 -14.70
C LEU A 235 -0.09 7.39 -13.35
N LEU A 236 0.65 8.49 -13.10
CA LEU A 236 1.25 8.77 -11.79
C LEU A 236 0.27 9.59 -10.97
N LEU A 237 0.06 9.18 -9.72
CA LEU A 237 -0.76 9.92 -8.76
C LEU A 237 0.05 10.08 -7.47
N VAL A 238 -0.04 11.27 -6.85
CA VAL A 238 0.61 11.54 -5.57
C VAL A 238 -0.46 11.60 -4.49
N LEU A 239 -0.33 10.74 -3.49
CA LEU A 239 -1.15 10.74 -2.29
C LEU A 239 -0.52 11.66 -1.26
N GLY A 240 -1.29 12.60 -0.73
CA GLY A 240 -0.84 13.57 0.26
C GLY A 240 -1.82 13.73 1.41
N THR A 241 -1.30 14.22 2.53
CA THR A 241 -2.04 14.57 3.74
C THR A 241 -1.73 16.00 4.16
N THR A 242 -2.51 16.56 5.09
CA THR A 242 -2.30 17.92 5.61
C THR A 242 -1.18 18.01 6.65
N SER A 243 -0.78 16.89 7.25
CA SER A 243 0.28 16.79 8.27
C SER A 243 1.16 15.57 8.03
N ASP A 244 2.30 15.52 8.71
CA ASP A 244 3.30 14.44 8.62
C ASP A 244 3.51 13.83 10.01
N ASP A 245 2.50 13.11 10.48
CA ASP A 245 2.46 12.45 11.78
C ASP A 245 1.93 11.01 11.66
N ALA A 246 2.00 10.25 12.73
CA ALA A 246 1.57 8.86 12.76
C ALA A 246 0.11 8.66 12.32
N LEU A 247 -0.79 9.60 12.63
CA LEU A 247 -2.17 9.56 12.19
C LEU A 247 -2.28 9.75 10.67
N SER A 248 -1.50 10.69 10.13
CA SER A 248 -1.45 10.97 8.70
C SER A 248 -0.87 9.79 7.92
N TRP A 249 0.18 9.14 8.43
CA TRP A 249 0.75 7.94 7.81
C TRP A 249 -0.24 6.77 7.81
N LEU A 250 -0.94 6.55 8.94
CA LEU A 250 -1.95 5.50 9.03
C LEU A 250 -3.10 5.75 8.04
N ARG A 251 -3.65 6.97 7.99
CA ARG A 251 -4.71 7.34 7.05
C ARG A 251 -4.27 7.26 5.59
N ALA A 252 -3.05 7.68 5.29
CA ALA A 252 -2.51 7.53 3.93
C ALA A 252 -2.37 6.05 3.53
N GLY A 253 -2.05 5.17 4.47
CA GLY A 253 -2.03 3.73 4.26
C GLY A 253 -3.42 3.15 3.98
N GLU A 254 -4.45 3.57 4.73
CA GLU A 254 -5.84 3.20 4.47
C GLU A 254 -6.29 3.71 3.10
N ALA A 255 -6.01 4.98 2.77
CA ALA A 255 -6.33 5.59 1.48
C ALA A 255 -5.62 4.88 0.31
N MET A 256 -4.32 4.57 0.45
CA MET A 256 -3.58 3.77 -0.54
C MET A 256 -4.27 2.44 -0.79
N SER A 257 -4.65 1.73 0.26
CA SER A 257 -5.34 0.45 0.16
C SER A 257 -6.68 0.59 -0.53
N ALA A 258 -7.50 1.58 -0.17
CA ALA A 258 -8.80 1.84 -0.78
C ALA A 258 -8.66 2.11 -2.30
N VAL A 259 -7.70 2.96 -2.69
CA VAL A 259 -7.40 3.25 -4.10
C VAL A 259 -6.96 1.99 -4.84
N LEU A 260 -6.06 1.18 -4.28
CA LEU A 260 -5.55 -0.02 -4.92
C LEU A 260 -6.60 -1.12 -5.07
N LEU A 261 -7.46 -1.32 -4.08
CA LEU A 261 -8.56 -2.28 -4.17
C LEU A 261 -9.59 -1.84 -5.20
N HIS A 262 -9.93 -0.56 -5.20
CA HIS A 262 -10.86 -0.01 -6.19
C HIS A 262 -10.29 -0.09 -7.62
N ALA A 263 -9.01 0.26 -7.82
CA ALA A 263 -8.32 0.08 -9.09
C ALA A 263 -8.34 -1.38 -9.57
N THR A 264 -8.13 -2.33 -8.65
CA THR A 264 -8.20 -3.77 -8.97
C THR A 264 -9.60 -4.17 -9.42
N ARG A 265 -10.65 -3.67 -8.77
CA ARG A 265 -12.05 -3.89 -9.18
C ARG A 265 -12.36 -3.34 -10.57
N LEU A 266 -11.75 -2.21 -10.94
CA LEU A 266 -11.84 -1.62 -12.26
C LEU A 266 -10.97 -2.33 -13.32
N GLY A 267 -10.25 -3.39 -12.96
CA GLY A 267 -9.35 -4.13 -13.86
C GLY A 267 -8.00 -3.43 -14.08
N LEU A 268 -7.69 -2.39 -13.31
CA LEU A 268 -6.42 -1.67 -13.40
C LEU A 268 -5.33 -2.34 -12.55
N ALA A 269 -4.11 -2.30 -13.04
CA ALA A 269 -2.92 -2.64 -12.27
C ALA A 269 -2.46 -1.45 -11.42
N GLY A 270 -1.81 -1.76 -10.29
CA GLY A 270 -1.27 -0.75 -9.39
C GLY A 270 0.09 -1.10 -8.84
N CYS A 271 0.92 -0.08 -8.64
CA CYS A 271 2.21 -0.20 -7.97
C CYS A 271 2.44 1.01 -7.04
N PRO A 272 2.38 0.81 -5.71
CA PRO A 272 2.78 1.83 -4.76
C PRO A 272 4.30 2.03 -4.78
N LEU A 273 4.74 3.28 -4.71
CA LEU A 273 6.13 3.69 -4.77
C LEU A 273 6.41 4.74 -3.69
N SER A 274 7.06 4.34 -2.59
CA SER A 274 7.49 5.23 -1.51
C SER A 274 8.85 5.88 -1.78
N GLN A 275 9.67 5.30 -2.65
CA GLN A 275 11.07 5.64 -2.89
C GLN A 275 11.37 7.15 -2.99
N PRO A 276 10.67 7.98 -3.79
CA PRO A 276 10.98 9.40 -3.89
C PRO A 276 10.66 10.18 -2.60
N LEU A 277 9.97 9.57 -1.65
CA LEU A 277 9.55 10.21 -0.40
C LEU A 277 10.32 9.72 0.83
N GLU A 278 11.14 8.70 0.66
CA GLU A 278 12.07 8.18 1.67
C GLU A 278 13.32 9.06 1.81
N VAL A 279 13.66 9.81 0.76
CA VAL A 279 14.79 10.76 0.73
C VAL A 279 14.28 12.18 0.99
N PRO A 280 14.73 12.87 2.03
CA PRO A 280 14.20 14.20 2.41
C PRO A 280 14.22 15.23 1.29
N GLY A 281 15.30 15.30 0.51
CA GLY A 281 15.44 16.28 -0.59
C GLY A 281 14.42 16.07 -1.71
N THR A 282 14.21 14.83 -2.13
CA THR A 282 13.23 14.50 -3.17
C THR A 282 11.79 14.58 -2.66
N ARG A 283 11.55 14.27 -1.38
CA ARG A 283 10.24 14.49 -0.73
C ARG A 283 9.84 15.95 -0.74
N ILE A 284 10.77 16.88 -0.41
CA ILE A 284 10.55 18.32 -0.48
C ILE A 284 10.26 18.75 -1.92
N ALA A 285 11.01 18.26 -2.91
CA ALA A 285 10.77 18.57 -4.32
C ALA A 285 9.37 18.12 -4.77
N VAL A 286 8.95 16.91 -4.40
CA VAL A 286 7.58 16.43 -4.72
C VAL A 286 6.52 17.28 -4.02
N ARG A 287 6.72 17.67 -2.76
CA ARG A 287 5.81 18.57 -2.06
C ARG A 287 5.62 19.90 -2.78
N ASP A 288 6.73 20.54 -3.11
CA ASP A 288 6.72 21.91 -3.63
C ASP A 288 6.34 21.96 -5.12
N GLU A 289 6.91 21.07 -5.95
CA GLU A 289 6.76 21.11 -7.40
C GLU A 289 5.54 20.33 -7.93
N ILE A 290 5.02 19.36 -7.15
CA ILE A 290 3.87 18.55 -7.57
C ILE A 290 2.62 18.89 -6.76
N LEU A 291 2.74 19.03 -5.43
CA LEU A 291 1.60 19.32 -4.55
C LEU A 291 1.43 20.81 -4.26
N GLY A 292 2.31 21.68 -4.77
CA GLY A 292 2.21 23.14 -4.60
C GLY A 292 2.45 23.61 -3.17
N GLY A 293 3.20 22.86 -2.37
CA GLY A 293 3.59 23.20 -1.00
C GLY A 293 2.46 23.08 0.05
N THR A 294 1.25 22.68 -0.34
CA THR A 294 0.06 22.71 0.54
C THR A 294 -0.21 21.38 1.25
N LEU A 295 0.35 20.28 0.74
CA LEU A 295 0.18 18.94 1.28
C LEU A 295 1.55 18.31 1.50
N VAL A 296 1.60 17.37 2.45
CA VAL A 296 2.76 16.50 2.66
C VAL A 296 2.58 15.23 1.80
N PRO A 297 3.51 14.96 0.85
CA PRO A 297 3.42 13.76 0.04
C PRO A 297 3.70 12.52 0.89
N GLN A 298 2.81 11.52 0.79
CA GLN A 298 2.90 10.28 1.56
C GLN A 298 3.30 9.09 0.69
N LEU A 299 2.83 9.05 -0.56
CA LEU A 299 3.09 7.94 -1.48
C LEU A 299 2.88 8.38 -2.92
N VAL A 300 3.60 7.76 -3.85
CA VAL A 300 3.30 7.81 -5.29
C VAL A 300 2.63 6.49 -5.67
N LEU A 301 1.57 6.57 -6.49
CA LEU A 301 0.92 5.42 -7.08
C LEU A 301 1.12 5.43 -8.59
N ARG A 302 1.48 4.30 -9.16
CA ARG A 302 1.41 4.02 -10.59
C ARG A 302 0.15 3.20 -10.82
N ILE A 303 -0.76 3.69 -11.66
CA ILE A 303 -2.02 3.02 -12.00
C ILE A 303 -2.15 2.98 -13.53
N GLY A 304 -2.65 1.88 -14.07
CA GLY A 304 -2.85 1.75 -15.52
C GLY A 304 -3.22 0.33 -15.93
N TRP A 305 -3.20 0.05 -17.22
CA TRP A 305 -3.54 -1.25 -17.77
C TRP A 305 -2.30 -2.14 -17.85
N ALA A 306 -2.36 -3.29 -17.18
CA ALA A 306 -1.26 -4.25 -17.23
C ALA A 306 -0.98 -4.73 -18.66
N PRO A 307 0.28 -5.03 -19.02
CA PRO A 307 0.57 -5.67 -20.30
C PRO A 307 -0.07 -7.05 -20.38
N SER A 308 -0.40 -7.49 -21.58
CA SER A 308 -0.94 -8.83 -21.83
C SER A 308 0.03 -9.91 -21.35
N GLY A 309 -0.48 -11.02 -20.85
CA GLY A 309 0.33 -12.13 -20.38
C GLY A 309 -0.31 -12.87 -19.19
N PRO A 310 0.42 -13.82 -18.60
CA PRO A 310 -0.08 -14.55 -17.44
C PRO A 310 -0.26 -13.60 -16.25
N PRO A 311 -1.19 -13.90 -15.34
CA PRO A 311 -1.36 -13.13 -14.11
C PRO A 311 -0.10 -13.21 -13.24
N LEU A 312 0.18 -12.11 -12.54
CA LEU A 312 1.32 -12.07 -11.62
C LEU A 312 1.14 -13.10 -10.49
N PRO A 313 2.22 -13.78 -10.08
CA PRO A 313 2.16 -14.66 -8.93
C PRO A 313 1.81 -13.87 -7.67
N ALA A 314 1.09 -14.54 -6.76
CA ALA A 314 0.80 -13.96 -5.46
C ALA A 314 2.10 -13.84 -4.65
N THR A 315 2.32 -12.69 -4.03
CA THR A 315 3.37 -12.55 -3.01
C THR A 315 3.00 -13.36 -1.77
N PRO A 316 3.94 -14.09 -1.16
CA PRO A 316 3.68 -14.86 0.06
C PRO A 316 3.29 -13.94 1.22
N ARG A 317 2.66 -14.52 2.22
CA ARG A 317 2.28 -13.83 3.45
C ARG A 317 2.62 -14.69 4.65
N ARG A 318 2.92 -14.02 5.75
CA ARG A 318 3.11 -14.66 7.05
C ARG A 318 1.81 -15.36 7.47
N PRO A 319 1.89 -16.56 8.06
CA PRO A 319 0.73 -17.19 8.69
C PRO A 319 0.09 -16.25 9.72
N VAL A 320 -1.23 -16.36 9.91
CA VAL A 320 -1.95 -15.51 10.88
C VAL A 320 -1.40 -15.72 12.30
N GLU A 321 -0.98 -16.93 12.61
CA GLU A 321 -0.38 -17.30 13.91
C GLU A 321 0.88 -16.50 14.24
N ASP A 322 1.64 -16.09 13.22
CA ASP A 322 2.89 -15.33 13.38
C ASP A 322 2.66 -13.82 13.56
N VAL A 323 1.45 -13.34 13.28
CA VAL A 323 1.09 -11.92 13.35
C VAL A 323 0.03 -11.62 14.42
N VAL A 324 -0.54 -12.65 15.06
CA VAL A 324 -1.53 -12.53 16.13
C VAL A 324 -0.92 -12.87 17.46
N GLU A 325 -1.02 -11.95 18.40
CA GLU A 325 -0.72 -12.21 19.82
C GLU A 325 -2.03 -12.59 20.52
N THR A 326 -2.09 -13.82 21.03
CA THR A 326 -3.19 -14.20 21.91
C THR A 326 -2.94 -13.58 23.28
N THR A 327 -3.80 -12.64 23.69
CA THR A 327 -3.81 -12.21 25.10
C THR A 327 -4.31 -13.39 25.93
N ALA A 328 -3.46 -13.92 26.80
CA ALA A 328 -3.94 -14.74 27.90
C ALA A 328 -4.82 -13.82 28.77
N ASP A 329 -6.10 -14.20 28.94
CA ASP A 329 -7.05 -13.54 29.85
C ASP A 329 -6.57 -13.65 31.30
#